data_9723b7ac9382ef1e07d15e0c14f59469
#
_entry.id   9723b7ac9382ef1e07d15e0c14f59469
#
_cell.length_a   1.000
_cell.length_b   1.000
_cell.length_c   1.000
_cell.angle_alpha   90.00
_cell.angle_beta   90.00
_cell.angle_gamma   90.00
#
_symmetry.space_group_name_H-M   'P 1'
#
loop_
_entity.id
_entity.type
_entity.pdbx_description
1 polymer ?
#
loop_
_entity_poly.entity_id
_entity_poly.type
_entity_poly.pdbx_seq_one_letter_code
_entity_poly.pdbx_strand_id
1 'polypeptide(L)'
;MSRVAQHPVQAFLAALAAVGVLSVMDALMKALVLAIGIYAVSIWRSVANLVLTGGLYLPRRRPWPPRSILKIHVARGVIVTIMAGLFFWGIGRVPLAQAIAMTFIAPLIALLLAASFLNERIGSRSISGSVMAFAGVLVIVFGQAQADLGSDALLGSAAIIGSALCYAINIVLMRHQSLSAEPLEINFFQSLTVLVLWLSLTPFLGFPGWPDGWAAWVGVAAVMSTAGGLLFSWAYARAEASYLAVTEYSGFLWAAVLGWIIFSEAVSLYTAAGAALIVGGCIVAARSKIDAPGEVEVVT
;
A
#
# COMPACT_ATOMS: atom_id res chain seq x y z
N MET A 1 27.31 7.10 -3.02
CA MET A 1 27.84 5.73 -3.26
C MET A 1 26.64 4.81 -3.44
N SER A 2 26.32 4.45 -4.67
CA SER A 2 25.26 3.50 -5.01
C SER A 2 25.68 2.11 -4.51
N ARG A 3 25.04 1.61 -3.45
CA ARG A 3 25.11 0.19 -3.12
C ARG A 3 24.43 -0.55 -4.26
N VAL A 4 25.22 -1.11 -5.16
CA VAL A 4 24.76 -2.05 -6.20
C VAL A 4 23.93 -3.11 -5.48
N ALA A 5 22.71 -3.34 -5.96
CA ALA A 5 21.81 -4.34 -5.42
C ALA A 5 22.51 -5.70 -5.45
N GLN A 6 22.87 -6.24 -4.28
CA GLN A 6 23.66 -7.49 -4.20
C GLN A 6 22.87 -8.70 -4.69
N HIS A 7 21.52 -8.62 -4.73
CA HIS A 7 20.64 -9.71 -5.21
C HIS A 7 19.28 -9.15 -5.73
N PRO A 8 19.22 -8.50 -6.89
CA PRO A 8 17.99 -7.88 -7.39
C PRO A 8 16.84 -8.89 -7.61
N VAL A 9 17.16 -10.11 -8.05
CA VAL A 9 16.18 -11.17 -8.25
C VAL A 9 15.54 -11.61 -6.92
N GLN A 10 16.35 -11.75 -5.85
CA GLN A 10 15.81 -12.11 -4.54
C GLN A 10 14.91 -11.01 -3.98
N ALA A 11 15.26 -9.73 -4.17
CA ALA A 11 14.42 -8.61 -3.78
C ALA A 11 13.09 -8.61 -4.55
N PHE A 12 13.13 -8.90 -5.85
CA PHE A 12 11.94 -9.03 -6.69
C PHE A 12 11.03 -10.17 -6.22
N LEU A 13 11.59 -11.36 -5.99
CA LEU A 13 10.83 -12.51 -5.50
C LEU A 13 10.24 -12.26 -4.11
N ALA A 14 10.98 -11.60 -3.22
CA ALA A 14 10.47 -11.22 -1.90
C ALA A 14 9.32 -10.21 -2.00
N ALA A 15 9.42 -9.23 -2.89
CA ALA A 15 8.34 -8.27 -3.14
C ALA A 15 7.11 -8.96 -3.75
N LEU A 16 7.30 -9.86 -4.71
CA LEU A 16 6.22 -10.64 -5.30
C LEU A 16 5.50 -11.51 -4.25
N ALA A 17 6.26 -12.18 -3.39
CA ALA A 17 5.72 -12.93 -2.26
C ALA A 17 4.96 -12.03 -1.28
N ALA A 18 5.49 -10.83 -0.99
CA ALA A 18 4.83 -9.83 -0.15
C ALA A 18 3.47 -9.44 -0.75
N VAL A 19 3.40 -9.16 -2.06
CA VAL A 19 2.14 -8.82 -2.74
C VAL A 19 1.13 -9.96 -2.60
N GLY A 20 1.53 -11.22 -2.84
CA GLY A 20 0.63 -12.38 -2.67
C GLY A 20 0.08 -12.49 -1.25
N VAL A 21 0.95 -12.40 -0.24
CA VAL A 21 0.55 -12.46 1.18
C VAL A 21 -0.38 -11.30 1.53
N LEU A 22 -0.07 -10.08 1.10
CA LEU A 22 -0.89 -8.90 1.39
C LEU A 22 -2.22 -8.92 0.64
N SER A 23 -2.28 -9.46 -0.58
CA SER A 23 -3.54 -9.61 -1.31
C SER A 23 -4.50 -10.58 -0.61
N VAL A 24 -3.99 -11.68 -0.07
CA VAL A 24 -4.81 -12.60 0.76
C VAL A 24 -5.24 -11.88 2.06
N MET A 25 -4.35 -11.11 2.67
CA MET A 25 -4.68 -10.29 3.84
C MET A 25 -5.76 -9.26 3.52
N ASP A 26 -5.71 -8.59 2.36
CA ASP A 26 -6.72 -7.61 1.95
C ASP A 26 -8.10 -8.24 1.75
N ALA A 27 -8.17 -9.44 1.14
CA ALA A 27 -9.40 -10.19 1.03
C ALA A 27 -9.96 -10.57 2.42
N LEU A 28 -9.08 -11.05 3.31
CA LEU A 28 -9.47 -11.33 4.70
C LEU A 28 -9.94 -10.08 5.43
N MET A 29 -9.25 -8.95 5.27
CA MET A 29 -9.64 -7.67 5.86
C MET A 29 -11.00 -7.20 5.33
N LYS A 30 -11.30 -7.39 4.03
CA LYS A 30 -12.63 -7.11 3.49
C LYS A 30 -13.70 -7.92 4.21
N ALA A 31 -13.51 -9.23 4.38
CA ALA A 31 -14.44 -10.09 5.11
C ALA A 31 -14.62 -9.63 6.58
N LEU A 32 -13.53 -9.32 7.27
CA LEU A 32 -13.55 -8.84 8.65
C LEU A 32 -14.24 -7.47 8.78
N VAL A 33 -13.99 -6.54 7.86
CA VAL A 33 -14.65 -5.21 7.85
C VAL A 33 -16.16 -5.35 7.68
N LEU A 34 -16.61 -6.27 6.81
CA LEU A 34 -18.02 -6.56 6.61
C LEU A 34 -18.67 -7.24 7.83
N ALA A 35 -17.90 -8.04 8.58
CA ALA A 35 -18.40 -8.79 9.72
C ALA A 35 -18.44 -7.97 11.03
N ILE A 36 -17.36 -7.25 11.37
CA ILE A 36 -17.20 -6.59 12.67
C ILE A 36 -16.92 -5.09 12.57
N GLY A 37 -16.91 -4.53 11.36
CA GLY A 37 -16.67 -3.11 11.10
C GLY A 37 -15.19 -2.73 11.14
N ILE A 38 -14.86 -1.63 10.43
CA ILE A 38 -13.47 -1.17 10.25
C ILE A 38 -12.80 -0.78 11.57
N TYR A 39 -13.53 -0.14 12.48
CA TYR A 39 -12.98 0.35 13.75
C TYR A 39 -12.50 -0.80 14.64
N ALA A 40 -13.37 -1.80 14.85
CA ALA A 40 -13.04 -2.95 15.67
C ALA A 40 -11.88 -3.76 15.09
N VAL A 41 -11.95 -4.11 13.80
CA VAL A 41 -10.87 -4.88 13.17
C VAL A 41 -9.54 -4.13 13.17
N SER A 42 -9.55 -2.81 12.98
CA SER A 42 -8.32 -2.00 12.97
C SER A 42 -7.64 -1.96 14.33
N ILE A 43 -8.39 -1.82 15.42
CA ILE A 43 -7.84 -1.88 16.80
C ILE A 43 -7.27 -3.27 17.09
N TRP A 44 -8.08 -4.32 16.94
CA TRP A 44 -7.64 -5.65 17.32
C TRP A 44 -6.51 -6.18 16.48
N ARG A 45 -6.50 -5.89 15.17
CA ARG A 45 -5.38 -6.22 14.30
C ARG A 45 -4.10 -5.43 14.68
N SER A 46 -4.24 -4.16 15.05
CA SER A 46 -3.08 -3.35 15.48
C SER A 46 -2.51 -3.83 16.81
N VAL A 47 -3.37 -4.26 17.77
CA VAL A 47 -2.94 -4.92 19.00
C VAL A 47 -2.15 -6.18 18.67
N ALA A 48 -2.70 -7.06 17.82
CA ALA A 48 -2.01 -8.29 17.43
C ALA A 48 -0.67 -8.01 16.70
N ASN A 49 -0.64 -7.03 15.77
CA ASN A 49 0.59 -6.61 15.12
C ASN A 49 1.63 -6.09 16.12
N LEU A 50 1.21 -5.28 17.10
CA LEU A 50 2.13 -4.74 18.11
C LEU A 50 2.68 -5.84 19.02
N VAL A 51 1.85 -6.82 19.40
CA VAL A 51 2.30 -7.98 20.18
C VAL A 51 3.32 -8.81 19.40
N LEU A 52 3.06 -9.09 18.11
CA LEU A 52 3.97 -9.84 17.25
C LEU A 52 5.28 -9.10 17.03
N THR A 53 5.21 -7.86 16.57
CA THR A 53 6.41 -7.06 16.28
C THR A 53 7.17 -6.67 17.53
N GLY A 54 6.46 -6.36 18.63
CA GLY A 54 7.04 -6.06 19.93
C GLY A 54 7.73 -7.27 20.56
N GLY A 55 7.09 -8.44 20.49
CA GLY A 55 7.68 -9.70 20.96
C GLY A 55 8.96 -10.09 20.23
N LEU A 56 9.11 -9.65 18.97
CA LEU A 56 10.34 -9.87 18.18
C LEU A 56 11.38 -8.75 18.33
N TYR A 57 10.93 -7.50 18.52
CA TYR A 57 11.80 -6.32 18.56
C TYR A 57 12.41 -6.06 19.94
N LEU A 58 11.55 -6.05 21.00
CA LEU A 58 11.99 -5.67 22.36
C LEU A 58 13.06 -6.59 22.96
N PRO A 59 13.02 -7.94 22.75
CA PRO A 59 14.07 -8.81 23.31
C PRO A 59 15.47 -8.56 22.75
N ARG A 60 15.56 -7.91 21.58
CA ARG A 60 16.85 -7.58 20.95
C ARG A 60 17.62 -6.49 21.66
N ARG A 61 17.00 -5.81 22.67
CA ARG A 61 17.62 -4.77 23.52
C ARG A 61 18.43 -3.73 22.75
N ARG A 62 17.96 -3.34 21.55
CA ARG A 62 18.60 -2.30 20.74
C ARG A 62 18.33 -0.92 21.35
N PRO A 63 19.29 0.04 21.18
CA PRO A 63 19.01 1.42 21.57
C PRO A 63 17.82 1.96 20.79
N TRP A 64 17.01 2.80 21.46
CA TRP A 64 15.89 3.46 20.82
C TRP A 64 16.38 4.35 19.66
N PRO A 65 15.61 4.45 18.58
CA PRO A 65 16.03 5.28 17.45
C PRO A 65 16.14 6.75 17.86
N PRO A 66 17.07 7.51 17.26
CA PRO A 66 17.22 8.94 17.52
C PRO A 66 15.93 9.69 17.13
N ARG A 67 15.74 10.87 17.73
CA ARG A 67 14.51 11.67 17.52
C ARG A 67 14.20 11.95 16.05
N SER A 68 15.22 12.07 15.20
CA SER A 68 15.04 12.28 13.75
C SER A 68 14.37 11.07 13.09
N ILE A 69 14.80 9.85 13.39
CA ILE A 69 14.23 8.61 12.87
C ILE A 69 12.83 8.38 13.46
N LEU A 70 12.67 8.64 14.77
CA LEU A 70 11.36 8.50 15.42
C LEU A 70 10.30 9.42 14.78
N LYS A 71 10.63 10.64 14.40
CA LYS A 71 9.72 11.53 13.66
C LYS A 71 9.26 10.92 12.34
N ILE A 72 10.15 10.24 11.62
CA ILE A 72 9.82 9.58 10.36
C ILE A 72 8.90 8.38 10.62
N HIS A 73 9.17 7.58 11.67
CA HIS A 73 8.29 6.47 12.08
C HIS A 73 6.88 6.96 12.38
N VAL A 74 6.75 8.03 13.18
CA VAL A 74 5.44 8.59 13.54
C VAL A 74 4.74 9.18 12.31
N ALA A 75 5.42 10.00 11.51
CA ALA A 75 4.85 10.60 10.30
C ALA A 75 4.32 9.52 9.34
N ARG A 76 5.12 8.48 9.10
CA ARG A 76 4.68 7.35 8.27
C ARG A 76 3.53 6.57 8.91
N GLY A 77 3.57 6.35 10.23
CA GLY A 77 2.48 5.70 10.96
C GLY A 77 1.15 6.45 10.83
N VAL A 78 1.16 7.79 10.87
CA VAL A 78 -0.02 8.63 10.63
C VAL A 78 -0.54 8.43 9.21
N ILE A 79 0.33 8.54 8.21
CA ILE A 79 -0.04 8.33 6.80
C ILE A 79 -0.62 6.94 6.58
N VAL A 80 0.01 5.89 7.14
CA VAL A 80 -0.46 4.50 7.04
C VAL A 80 -1.81 4.32 7.73
N THR A 81 -2.07 5.00 8.86
CA THR A 81 -3.37 4.92 9.54
C THR A 81 -4.48 5.49 8.69
N ILE A 82 -4.28 6.69 8.11
CA ILE A 82 -5.24 7.33 7.21
C ILE A 82 -5.44 6.46 5.96
N MET A 83 -4.34 6.04 5.34
CA MET A 83 -4.33 5.18 4.15
C MET A 83 -5.14 3.90 4.38
N ALA A 84 -4.82 3.15 5.44
CA ALA A 84 -5.49 1.90 5.76
C ALA A 84 -6.97 2.12 6.13
N GLY A 85 -7.27 3.19 6.86
CA GLY A 85 -8.64 3.57 7.18
C GLY A 85 -9.48 3.81 5.92
N LEU A 86 -9.00 4.64 5.01
CA LEU A 86 -9.67 4.91 3.74
C LEU A 86 -9.78 3.66 2.87
N PHE A 87 -8.70 2.89 2.76
CA PHE A 87 -8.68 1.68 1.93
C PHE A 87 -9.65 0.63 2.43
N PHE A 88 -9.55 0.22 3.70
CA PHE A 88 -10.40 -0.83 4.26
C PHE A 88 -11.86 -0.40 4.38
N TRP A 89 -12.13 0.89 4.59
CA TRP A 89 -13.49 1.41 4.50
C TRP A 89 -14.03 1.31 3.07
N GLY A 90 -13.19 1.61 2.08
CA GLY A 90 -13.54 1.57 0.66
C GLY A 90 -13.76 0.16 0.14
N ILE A 91 -12.89 -0.83 0.45
CA ILE A 91 -13.05 -2.21 -0.04
C ILE A 91 -14.29 -2.92 0.51
N GLY A 92 -14.84 -2.45 1.62
CA GLY A 92 -16.14 -2.91 2.11
C GLY A 92 -17.33 -2.46 1.23
N ARG A 93 -17.11 -1.52 0.29
CA ARG A 93 -18.16 -0.89 -0.54
C ARG A 93 -17.99 -1.11 -2.03
N VAL A 94 -16.80 -1.53 -2.47
CA VAL A 94 -16.49 -1.80 -3.88
C VAL A 94 -15.90 -3.18 -4.07
N PRO A 95 -15.97 -3.77 -5.27
CA PRO A 95 -15.31 -5.03 -5.56
C PRO A 95 -13.80 -4.96 -5.33
N LEU A 96 -13.22 -6.06 -4.82
CA LEU A 96 -11.81 -6.10 -4.41
C LEU A 96 -10.85 -5.80 -5.57
N ALA A 97 -11.09 -6.42 -6.74
CA ALA A 97 -10.29 -6.17 -7.94
C ALA A 97 -10.33 -4.70 -8.39
N GLN A 98 -11.50 -4.06 -8.29
CA GLN A 98 -11.68 -2.66 -8.63
C GLN A 98 -10.92 -1.74 -7.67
N ALA A 99 -10.99 -2.02 -6.36
CA ALA A 99 -10.26 -1.28 -5.35
C ALA A 99 -8.76 -1.34 -5.59
N ILE A 100 -8.19 -2.53 -5.80
CA ILE A 100 -6.77 -2.71 -6.09
C ILE A 100 -6.36 -2.02 -7.40
N ALA A 101 -7.17 -2.13 -8.46
CA ALA A 101 -6.88 -1.45 -9.73
C ALA A 101 -6.76 0.08 -9.55
N MET A 102 -7.65 0.68 -8.77
CA MET A 102 -7.60 2.13 -8.49
C MET A 102 -6.35 2.53 -7.69
N THR A 103 -5.82 1.66 -6.83
CA THR A 103 -4.59 1.98 -6.09
C THR A 103 -3.35 2.02 -6.96
N PHE A 104 -3.35 1.43 -8.16
CA PHE A 104 -2.21 1.45 -9.08
C PHE A 104 -1.86 2.84 -9.61
N ILE A 105 -2.69 3.85 -9.38
CA ILE A 105 -2.31 5.25 -9.63
C ILE A 105 -1.22 5.75 -8.65
N ALA A 106 -1.06 5.11 -7.49
CA ALA A 106 -0.14 5.55 -6.45
C ALA A 106 1.34 5.59 -6.90
N PRO A 107 1.90 4.59 -7.61
CA PRO A 107 3.28 4.66 -8.10
C PRO A 107 3.54 5.84 -9.05
N LEU A 108 2.55 6.22 -9.86
CA LEU A 108 2.65 7.40 -10.74
C LEU A 108 2.63 8.70 -9.96
N ILE A 109 1.72 8.80 -8.98
CA ILE A 109 1.68 9.95 -8.07
C ILE A 109 3.00 10.05 -7.30
N ALA A 110 3.55 8.93 -6.82
CA ALA A 110 4.84 8.89 -6.13
C ALA A 110 5.97 9.39 -7.04
N LEU A 111 5.96 9.03 -8.33
CA LEU A 111 6.92 9.52 -9.31
C LEU A 111 6.81 11.05 -9.51
N LEU A 112 5.59 11.57 -9.65
CA LEU A 112 5.35 13.01 -9.80
C LEU A 112 5.75 13.79 -8.54
N LEU A 113 5.43 13.26 -7.35
CA LEU A 113 5.85 13.85 -6.08
C LEU A 113 7.38 13.87 -5.95
N ALA A 114 8.04 12.76 -6.23
CA ALA A 114 9.51 12.68 -6.18
C ALA A 114 10.16 13.69 -7.13
N ALA A 115 9.67 13.81 -8.37
CA ALA A 115 10.17 14.79 -9.32
C ALA A 115 9.96 16.24 -8.85
N SER A 116 8.81 16.54 -8.26
CA SER A 116 8.49 17.88 -7.74
C SER A 116 9.36 18.26 -6.53
N PHE A 117 9.65 17.32 -5.63
CA PHE A 117 10.48 17.55 -4.45
C PHE A 117 11.98 17.61 -4.77
N LEU A 118 12.41 16.92 -5.82
CA LEU A 118 13.82 16.87 -6.24
C LEU A 118 14.15 17.87 -7.34
N ASN A 119 13.19 18.73 -7.75
CA ASN A 119 13.33 19.68 -8.87
C ASN A 119 13.80 19.02 -10.20
N GLU A 120 13.46 17.75 -10.41
CA GLU A 120 13.76 17.03 -11.63
C GLU A 120 12.76 17.41 -12.74
N ARG A 121 13.23 17.52 -13.98
CA ARG A 121 12.35 17.76 -15.14
C ARG A 121 11.51 16.51 -15.42
N ILE A 122 10.18 16.68 -15.38
CA ILE A 122 9.25 15.60 -15.70
C ILE A 122 9.23 15.43 -17.23
N GLY A 123 9.67 14.30 -17.74
CA GLY A 123 9.64 13.98 -19.16
C GLY A 123 8.21 13.85 -19.70
N SER A 124 8.02 14.11 -21.00
CA SER A 124 6.72 14.01 -21.68
C SER A 124 6.08 12.62 -21.54
N ARG A 125 6.88 11.57 -21.48
CA ARG A 125 6.41 10.19 -21.24
C ARG A 125 5.82 9.99 -19.84
N SER A 126 6.36 10.64 -18.83
CA SER A 126 5.79 10.60 -17.48
C SER A 126 4.44 11.29 -17.44
N ILE A 127 4.30 12.42 -18.15
CA ILE A 127 3.03 13.15 -18.26
C ILE A 127 2.00 12.29 -19.03
N SER A 128 2.35 11.75 -20.20
CA SER A 128 1.44 10.92 -20.99
C SER A 128 1.02 9.64 -20.25
N GLY A 129 1.95 9.00 -19.54
CA GLY A 129 1.67 7.85 -18.68
C GLY A 129 0.69 8.20 -17.56
N SER A 130 0.86 9.36 -16.92
CA SER A 130 -0.03 9.83 -15.86
C SER A 130 -1.45 10.13 -16.39
N VAL A 131 -1.56 10.78 -17.55
CA VAL A 131 -2.85 11.04 -18.19
C VAL A 131 -3.56 9.73 -18.54
N MET A 132 -2.81 8.76 -19.10
CA MET A 132 -3.38 7.45 -19.45
C MET A 132 -3.86 6.68 -18.22
N ALA A 133 -3.10 6.69 -17.12
CA ALA A 133 -3.52 6.04 -15.88
C ALA A 133 -4.73 6.75 -15.24
N PHE A 134 -4.77 8.08 -15.26
CA PHE A 134 -5.93 8.83 -14.78
C PHE A 134 -7.18 8.52 -15.62
N ALA A 135 -7.05 8.42 -16.94
CA ALA A 135 -8.15 7.97 -17.80
C ALA A 135 -8.63 6.55 -17.42
N GLY A 136 -7.71 5.64 -17.06
CA GLY A 136 -8.06 4.32 -16.56
C GLY A 136 -8.89 4.35 -15.27
N VAL A 137 -8.53 5.21 -14.32
CA VAL A 137 -9.34 5.41 -13.09
C VAL A 137 -10.74 5.92 -13.44
N LEU A 138 -10.85 6.89 -14.37
CA LEU A 138 -12.15 7.42 -14.80
C LEU A 138 -13.00 6.33 -15.46
N VAL A 139 -12.41 5.43 -16.27
CA VAL A 139 -13.13 4.30 -16.88
C VAL A 139 -13.70 3.37 -15.80
N ILE A 140 -12.93 3.06 -14.75
CA ILE A 140 -13.41 2.21 -13.64
C ILE A 140 -14.59 2.90 -12.92
N VAL A 141 -14.44 4.18 -12.55
CA VAL A 141 -15.46 4.94 -11.83
C VAL A 141 -16.72 5.12 -12.67
N PHE A 142 -16.57 5.37 -13.98
CA PHE A 142 -17.68 5.45 -14.90
C PHE A 142 -18.45 4.13 -15.00
N GLY A 143 -17.73 3.01 -15.14
CA GLY A 143 -18.37 1.68 -15.14
C GLY A 143 -19.13 1.38 -13.85
N GLN A 144 -18.65 1.90 -12.72
CA GLN A 144 -19.35 1.79 -11.44
C GLN A 144 -20.63 2.63 -11.40
N ALA A 145 -20.61 3.85 -11.92
CA ALA A 145 -21.78 4.70 -12.01
C ALA A 145 -22.86 4.09 -12.91
N GLN A 146 -22.46 3.42 -14.00
CA GLN A 146 -23.36 2.70 -14.90
C GLN A 146 -23.98 1.43 -14.27
N ALA A 147 -23.26 0.79 -13.34
CA ALA A 147 -23.73 -0.42 -12.67
C ALA A 147 -24.78 -0.16 -11.58
N ASP A 148 -25.19 1.10 -11.38
CA ASP A 148 -26.17 1.55 -10.38
C ASP A 148 -25.87 1.04 -8.95
N LEU A 149 -24.57 0.99 -8.61
CA LEU A 149 -24.08 0.49 -7.31
C LEU A 149 -24.36 1.47 -6.15
N GLY A 150 -25.04 2.58 -6.42
CA GLY A 150 -25.44 3.57 -5.44
C GLY A 150 -24.35 4.53 -4.98
N SER A 151 -24.75 5.51 -4.17
CA SER A 151 -23.84 6.54 -3.63
C SER A 151 -22.71 5.97 -2.75
N ASP A 152 -22.96 4.87 -2.04
CA ASP A 152 -21.98 4.22 -1.17
C ASP A 152 -20.77 3.70 -1.93
N ALA A 153 -20.96 3.17 -3.12
CA ALA A 153 -19.88 2.68 -3.96
C ALA A 153 -19.04 3.83 -4.54
N LEU A 154 -19.66 4.97 -4.87
CA LEU A 154 -18.91 6.17 -5.28
C LEU A 154 -18.06 6.73 -4.12
N LEU A 155 -18.63 6.80 -2.92
CA LEU A 155 -17.88 7.20 -1.73
C LEU A 155 -16.75 6.21 -1.42
N GLY A 156 -16.99 4.90 -1.57
CA GLY A 156 -15.97 3.86 -1.47
C GLY A 156 -14.83 4.08 -2.44
N SER A 157 -15.12 4.38 -3.71
CA SER A 157 -14.11 4.69 -4.72
C SER A 157 -13.33 5.96 -4.42
N ALA A 158 -13.99 7.02 -3.94
CA ALA A 158 -13.33 8.25 -3.51
C ALA A 158 -12.36 7.99 -2.34
N ALA A 159 -12.77 7.16 -1.37
CA ALA A 159 -11.89 6.75 -0.27
C ALA A 159 -10.68 5.94 -0.76
N ILE A 160 -10.86 5.02 -1.71
CA ILE A 160 -9.75 4.26 -2.33
C ILE A 160 -8.75 5.21 -3.03
N ILE A 161 -9.25 6.20 -3.79
CA ILE A 161 -8.40 7.19 -4.44
C ILE A 161 -7.64 8.03 -3.40
N GLY A 162 -8.32 8.48 -2.33
CA GLY A 162 -7.68 9.15 -1.19
C GLY A 162 -6.60 8.28 -0.54
N SER A 163 -6.87 6.98 -0.38
CA SER A 163 -5.87 6.02 0.10
C SER A 163 -4.68 5.89 -0.85
N ALA A 164 -4.90 5.88 -2.17
CA ALA A 164 -3.83 5.82 -3.17
C ALA A 164 -2.90 7.05 -3.10
N LEU A 165 -3.44 8.24 -2.81
CA LEU A 165 -2.62 9.44 -2.55
C LEU A 165 -1.73 9.26 -1.31
N CYS A 166 -2.31 8.77 -0.21
CA CYS A 166 -1.54 8.44 0.99
C CYS A 166 -0.50 7.35 0.72
N TYR A 167 -0.83 6.35 -0.13
CA TYR A 167 0.09 5.28 -0.50
C TYR A 167 1.28 5.81 -1.30
N ALA A 168 1.06 6.76 -2.21
CA ALA A 168 2.15 7.43 -2.92
C ALA A 168 3.15 8.10 -1.97
N ILE A 169 2.66 8.82 -0.96
CA ILE A 169 3.50 9.43 0.08
C ILE A 169 4.20 8.33 0.90
N ASN A 170 3.47 7.27 1.27
CA ASN A 170 4.02 6.15 2.02
C ASN A 170 5.17 5.45 1.29
N ILE A 171 5.11 5.28 -0.05
CA ILE A 171 6.20 4.70 -0.85
C ILE A 171 7.49 5.52 -0.67
N VAL A 172 7.42 6.84 -0.76
CA VAL A 172 8.57 7.73 -0.60
C VAL A 172 9.15 7.63 0.83
N LEU A 173 8.26 7.70 1.83
CA LEU A 173 8.67 7.58 3.25
C LEU A 173 9.26 6.20 3.56
N MET A 174 8.67 5.13 3.03
CA MET A 174 9.14 3.76 3.23
C MET A 174 10.54 3.56 2.63
N ARG A 175 10.79 4.11 1.43
CA ARG A 175 12.11 4.06 0.81
C ARG A 175 13.15 4.76 1.69
N HIS A 176 12.86 5.99 2.15
CA HIS A 176 13.76 6.74 3.02
C HIS A 176 14.02 6.01 4.35
N GLN A 177 12.98 5.47 4.95
CA GLN A 177 13.04 4.77 6.24
C GLN A 177 13.82 3.45 6.14
N SER A 178 13.63 2.68 5.05
CA SER A 178 14.32 1.39 4.85
C SER A 178 15.83 1.52 4.65
N LEU A 179 16.33 2.74 4.35
CA LEU A 179 17.76 3.02 4.29
C LEU A 179 18.38 3.34 5.67
N SER A 180 17.55 3.70 6.65
CA SER A 180 17.98 4.23 7.95
C SER A 180 17.60 3.35 9.14
N ALA A 181 16.66 2.41 8.97
CA ALA A 181 16.14 1.56 10.04
C ALA A 181 15.94 0.12 9.56
N GLU A 182 15.96 -0.82 10.52
CA GLU A 182 15.72 -2.23 10.21
C GLU A 182 14.22 -2.53 9.96
N PRO A 183 13.90 -3.53 9.14
CA PRO A 183 12.51 -3.89 8.83
C PRO A 183 11.65 -4.14 10.08
N LEU A 184 12.20 -4.76 11.10
CA LEU A 184 11.46 -5.06 12.33
C LEU A 184 11.19 -3.81 13.17
N GLU A 185 12.15 -2.88 13.27
CA GLU A 185 12.00 -1.58 13.90
C GLU A 185 10.89 -0.78 13.20
N ILE A 186 10.94 -0.72 11.87
CA ILE A 186 9.95 -0.06 11.04
C ILE A 186 8.54 -0.58 11.34
N ASN A 187 8.37 -1.90 11.36
CA ASN A 187 7.06 -2.52 11.59
C ASN A 187 6.58 -2.34 13.04
N PHE A 188 7.48 -2.38 14.03
CA PHE A 188 7.13 -2.16 15.43
C PHE A 188 6.60 -0.73 15.66
N PHE A 189 7.36 0.29 15.27
CA PHE A 189 6.93 1.68 15.44
C PHE A 189 5.72 2.05 14.60
N GLN A 190 5.57 1.47 13.42
CA GLN A 190 4.35 1.60 12.63
C GLN A 190 3.14 1.02 13.37
N SER A 191 3.23 -0.21 13.87
CA SER A 191 2.13 -0.87 14.61
C SER A 191 1.75 -0.09 15.86
N LEU A 192 2.75 0.42 16.59
CA LEU A 192 2.54 1.25 17.78
C LEU A 192 1.79 2.55 17.41
N THR A 193 2.25 3.27 16.40
CA THR A 193 1.63 4.54 15.98
C THR A 193 0.21 4.32 15.49
N VAL A 194 -0.02 3.30 14.67
CA VAL A 194 -1.35 2.94 14.15
C VAL A 194 -2.30 2.61 15.29
N LEU A 195 -1.85 1.80 16.27
CA LEU A 195 -2.68 1.44 17.44
C LEU A 195 -3.04 2.68 18.26
N VAL A 196 -2.06 3.54 18.56
CA VAL A 196 -2.30 4.76 19.34
C VAL A 196 -3.33 5.66 18.66
N LEU A 197 -3.24 5.82 17.33
CA LEU A 197 -4.18 6.63 16.57
C LEU A 197 -5.59 6.03 16.54
N TRP A 198 -5.75 4.73 16.36
CA TRP A 198 -7.07 4.09 16.44
C TRP A 198 -7.64 4.16 17.86
N LEU A 199 -6.82 3.97 18.89
CA LEU A 199 -7.24 4.10 20.29
C LEU A 199 -7.62 5.53 20.67
N SER A 200 -7.05 6.56 20.03
CA SER A 200 -7.43 7.96 20.28
C SER A 200 -8.88 8.27 19.91
N LEU A 201 -9.53 7.41 19.10
CA LEU A 201 -10.96 7.53 18.77
C LEU A 201 -11.88 6.86 19.82
N THR A 202 -11.32 6.09 20.76
CA THR A 202 -12.09 5.38 21.79
C THR A 202 -12.98 6.28 22.66
N PRO A 203 -12.57 7.52 23.03
CA PRO A 203 -13.45 8.41 23.78
C PRO A 203 -14.75 8.78 23.06
N PHE A 204 -14.75 8.72 21.72
CA PHE A 204 -15.89 9.08 20.86
C PHE A 204 -16.70 7.87 20.41
N LEU A 205 -16.05 6.74 20.16
CA LEU A 205 -16.66 5.54 19.57
C LEU A 205 -16.86 4.40 20.58
N GLY A 206 -16.33 4.55 21.79
CA GLY A 206 -16.26 3.47 22.76
C GLY A 206 -15.13 2.47 22.45
N PHE A 207 -14.76 1.63 23.41
CA PHE A 207 -13.82 0.54 23.17
C PHE A 207 -14.55 -0.61 22.47
N PRO A 208 -14.04 -1.15 21.35
CA PRO A 208 -14.72 -2.24 20.65
C PRO A 208 -14.67 -3.50 21.48
N GLY A 209 -15.79 -4.22 21.58
CA GLY A 209 -15.84 -5.52 22.21
C GLY A 209 -14.85 -6.52 21.62
N TRP A 210 -14.67 -7.64 22.31
CA TRP A 210 -13.85 -8.73 21.79
C TRP A 210 -14.44 -9.24 20.46
N PRO A 211 -13.64 -9.54 19.44
CA PRO A 211 -14.15 -9.99 18.14
C PRO A 211 -14.54 -11.47 18.17
N ASP A 212 -15.61 -11.79 18.91
CA ASP A 212 -16.10 -13.15 19.06
C ASP A 212 -16.32 -13.85 17.72
N GLY A 213 -15.81 -15.08 17.62
CA GLY A 213 -15.83 -15.86 16.36
C GLY A 213 -14.84 -15.40 15.30
N TRP A 214 -14.28 -14.16 15.38
CA TRP A 214 -13.37 -13.59 14.38
C TRP A 214 -11.94 -13.37 14.90
N ALA A 215 -11.70 -13.55 16.21
CA ALA A 215 -10.40 -13.28 16.83
C ALA A 215 -9.24 -14.02 16.16
N ALA A 216 -9.41 -15.29 15.79
CA ALA A 216 -8.40 -16.08 15.08
C ALA A 216 -8.08 -15.46 13.71
N TRP A 217 -9.09 -15.03 12.95
CA TRP A 217 -8.92 -14.41 11.64
C TRP A 217 -8.26 -13.04 11.72
N VAL A 218 -8.56 -12.25 12.75
CA VAL A 218 -7.85 -11.00 13.08
C VAL A 218 -6.37 -11.29 13.34
N GLY A 219 -6.07 -12.35 14.10
CA GLY A 219 -4.70 -12.82 14.33
C GLY A 219 -3.99 -13.23 13.05
N VAL A 220 -4.66 -13.98 12.17
CA VAL A 220 -4.13 -14.36 10.84
C VAL A 220 -3.83 -13.11 10.00
N ALA A 221 -4.76 -12.14 9.95
CA ALA A 221 -4.53 -10.88 9.23
C ALA A 221 -3.32 -10.10 9.78
N ALA A 222 -3.12 -10.12 11.10
CA ALA A 222 -1.96 -9.50 11.74
C ALA A 222 -0.65 -10.20 11.36
N VAL A 223 -0.61 -11.53 11.37
CA VAL A 223 0.57 -12.29 10.93
C VAL A 223 0.89 -11.99 9.47
N MET A 224 -0.12 -12.02 8.59
CA MET A 224 0.06 -11.75 7.17
C MET A 224 0.53 -10.31 6.91
N SER A 225 -0.05 -9.31 7.57
CA SER A 225 0.38 -7.91 7.42
C SER A 225 1.80 -7.69 7.94
N THR A 226 2.18 -8.33 9.05
CA THR A 226 3.55 -8.28 9.57
C THR A 226 4.54 -8.96 8.61
N ALA A 227 4.23 -10.15 8.13
CA ALA A 227 5.08 -10.88 7.19
C ALA A 227 5.25 -10.11 5.87
N GLY A 228 4.15 -9.62 5.29
CA GLY A 228 4.19 -8.79 4.07
C GLY A 228 4.98 -7.50 4.28
N GLY A 229 4.79 -6.81 5.40
CA GLY A 229 5.54 -5.62 5.76
C GLY A 229 7.04 -5.86 5.92
N LEU A 230 7.44 -6.98 6.54
CA LEU A 230 8.84 -7.38 6.67
C LEU A 230 9.47 -7.70 5.31
N LEU A 231 8.75 -8.46 4.46
CA LEU A 231 9.21 -8.80 3.11
C LEU A 231 9.38 -7.55 2.25
N PHE A 232 8.40 -6.64 2.25
CA PHE A 232 8.51 -5.37 1.52
C PHE A 232 9.65 -4.50 2.05
N SER A 233 9.73 -4.29 3.36
CA SER A 233 10.81 -3.49 3.95
C SER A 233 12.18 -4.07 3.62
N TRP A 234 12.30 -5.41 3.60
CA TRP A 234 13.52 -6.10 3.22
C TRP A 234 13.84 -5.90 1.72
N ALA A 235 12.85 -6.01 0.84
CA ALA A 235 13.00 -5.84 -0.60
C ALA A 235 13.39 -4.39 -0.96
N TYR A 236 12.67 -3.40 -0.41
CA TYR A 236 12.94 -1.98 -0.65
C TYR A 236 14.28 -1.49 -0.09
N ALA A 237 14.86 -2.17 0.88
CA ALA A 237 16.22 -1.89 1.34
C ALA A 237 17.29 -2.36 0.32
N ARG A 238 16.95 -3.29 -0.60
CA ARG A 238 17.91 -3.99 -1.49
C ARG A 238 17.75 -3.69 -2.97
N ALA A 239 16.62 -3.15 -3.39
CA ALA A 239 16.37 -2.79 -4.79
C ALA A 239 15.65 -1.44 -4.89
N GLU A 240 15.69 -0.83 -6.07
CA GLU A 240 15.01 0.44 -6.34
C GLU A 240 13.49 0.26 -6.35
N ALA A 241 12.79 1.29 -5.87
CA ALA A 241 11.33 1.29 -5.83
C ALA A 241 10.70 1.11 -7.23
N SER A 242 11.31 1.71 -8.27
CA SER A 242 10.87 1.59 -9.66
C SER A 242 10.92 0.15 -10.19
N TYR A 243 11.94 -0.61 -9.79
CA TYR A 243 12.09 -2.03 -10.16
C TYR A 243 11.08 -2.91 -9.44
N LEU A 244 10.84 -2.64 -8.15
CA LEU A 244 9.92 -3.42 -7.33
C LEU A 244 8.44 -3.08 -7.61
N ALA A 245 8.13 -1.87 -8.06
CA ALA A 245 6.75 -1.45 -8.37
C ALA A 245 6.06 -2.37 -9.40
N VAL A 246 6.82 -3.02 -10.29
CA VAL A 246 6.26 -3.97 -11.27
C VAL A 246 5.60 -5.16 -10.57
N THR A 247 6.10 -5.58 -9.39
CA THR A 247 5.50 -6.69 -8.63
C THR A 247 4.11 -6.34 -8.10
N GLU A 248 3.84 -5.08 -7.82
CA GLU A 248 2.56 -4.62 -7.27
C GLU A 248 1.39 -4.87 -8.25
N TYR A 249 1.64 -4.85 -9.56
CA TYR A 249 0.60 -5.13 -10.56
C TYR A 249 0.06 -6.56 -10.48
N SER A 250 0.83 -7.51 -9.94
CA SER A 250 0.34 -8.86 -9.67
C SER A 250 -0.79 -8.88 -8.65
N GLY A 251 -0.90 -7.84 -7.80
CA GLY A 251 -1.97 -7.67 -6.82
C GLY A 251 -3.37 -7.67 -7.45
N PHE A 252 -3.50 -7.14 -8.67
CA PHE A 252 -4.78 -7.18 -9.39
C PHE A 252 -5.22 -8.61 -9.72
N LEU A 253 -4.30 -9.47 -10.14
CA LEU A 253 -4.63 -10.87 -10.43
C LEU A 253 -5.07 -11.60 -9.16
N TRP A 254 -4.37 -11.39 -8.06
CA TRP A 254 -4.76 -11.93 -6.76
C TRP A 254 -6.13 -11.40 -6.32
N ALA A 255 -6.35 -10.09 -6.43
CA ALA A 255 -7.62 -9.47 -6.04
C ALA A 255 -8.79 -9.96 -6.90
N ALA A 256 -8.59 -10.16 -8.21
CA ALA A 256 -9.60 -10.70 -9.10
C ALA A 256 -9.97 -12.15 -8.74
N VAL A 257 -8.97 -13.00 -8.51
CA VAL A 257 -9.17 -14.42 -8.15
C VAL A 257 -9.84 -14.52 -6.77
N LEU A 258 -9.32 -13.82 -5.77
CA LEU A 258 -9.84 -13.86 -4.41
C LEU A 258 -11.22 -13.21 -4.30
N GLY A 259 -11.46 -12.12 -5.02
CA GLY A 259 -12.76 -11.47 -5.11
C GLY A 259 -13.82 -12.41 -5.69
N TRP A 260 -13.47 -13.13 -6.74
CA TRP A 260 -14.36 -14.12 -7.34
C TRP A 260 -14.63 -15.32 -6.43
N ILE A 261 -13.58 -15.93 -5.85
CA ILE A 261 -13.71 -17.13 -5.03
C ILE A 261 -14.42 -16.86 -3.70
N ILE A 262 -14.08 -15.74 -3.02
CA ILE A 262 -14.55 -15.48 -1.64
C ILE A 262 -15.85 -14.69 -1.63
N PHE A 263 -15.98 -13.70 -2.53
CA PHE A 263 -17.09 -12.75 -2.53
C PHE A 263 -18.04 -12.90 -3.73
N SER A 264 -17.76 -13.86 -4.64
CA SER A 264 -18.50 -14.03 -5.91
C SER A 264 -18.52 -12.76 -6.77
N GLU A 265 -17.46 -11.94 -6.67
CA GLU A 265 -17.30 -10.68 -7.40
C GLU A 265 -16.76 -10.94 -8.80
N ALA A 266 -17.53 -10.61 -9.84
CA ALA A 266 -17.06 -10.65 -11.21
C ALA A 266 -16.25 -9.39 -11.54
N VAL A 267 -15.13 -9.56 -12.25
CA VAL A 267 -14.37 -8.41 -12.79
C VAL A 267 -15.15 -7.84 -13.97
N SER A 268 -15.64 -6.61 -13.83
CA SER A 268 -16.33 -5.94 -14.91
C SER A 268 -15.38 -5.61 -16.08
N LEU A 269 -15.94 -5.50 -17.29
CA LEU A 269 -15.16 -5.09 -18.47
C LEU A 269 -14.55 -3.70 -18.27
N TYR A 270 -15.26 -2.78 -17.62
CA TYR A 270 -14.76 -1.45 -17.26
C TYR A 270 -13.56 -1.55 -16.30
N THR A 271 -13.61 -2.44 -15.29
CA THR A 271 -12.52 -2.66 -14.36
C THR A 271 -11.29 -3.24 -15.08
N ALA A 272 -11.49 -4.22 -15.96
CA ALA A 272 -10.40 -4.81 -16.75
C ALA A 272 -9.75 -3.79 -17.71
N ALA A 273 -10.58 -3.03 -18.45
CA ALA A 273 -10.10 -2.00 -19.37
C ALA A 273 -9.37 -0.86 -18.64
N GLY A 274 -9.95 -0.38 -17.54
CA GLY A 274 -9.33 0.66 -16.71
C GLY A 274 -8.02 0.21 -16.08
N ALA A 275 -7.96 -1.02 -15.56
CA ALA A 275 -6.73 -1.61 -15.02
C ALA A 275 -5.63 -1.71 -16.11
N ALA A 276 -5.98 -2.14 -17.32
CA ALA A 276 -5.05 -2.18 -18.44
C ALA A 276 -4.50 -0.79 -18.82
N LEU A 277 -5.35 0.25 -18.81
CA LEU A 277 -4.94 1.64 -19.03
C LEU A 277 -3.99 2.13 -17.92
N ILE A 278 -4.30 1.85 -16.65
CA ILE A 278 -3.47 2.25 -15.52
C ILE A 278 -2.09 1.58 -15.60
N VAL A 279 -2.06 0.25 -15.77
CA VAL A 279 -0.79 -0.50 -15.90
C VAL A 279 0.00 -0.05 -17.12
N GLY A 280 -0.66 0.15 -18.27
CA GLY A 280 -0.04 0.68 -19.48
C GLY A 280 0.56 2.07 -19.25
N GLY A 281 -0.16 2.98 -18.59
CA GLY A 281 0.31 4.31 -18.21
C GLY A 281 1.54 4.25 -17.29
N CYS A 282 1.54 3.35 -16.30
CA CYS A 282 2.69 3.12 -15.43
C CYS A 282 3.92 2.64 -16.20
N ILE A 283 3.74 1.71 -17.16
CA ILE A 283 4.83 1.21 -18.01
C ILE A 283 5.40 2.34 -18.88
N VAL A 284 4.52 3.16 -19.50
CA VAL A 284 4.95 4.32 -20.32
C VAL A 284 5.74 5.31 -19.48
N ALA A 285 5.26 5.64 -18.28
CA ALA A 285 5.95 6.56 -17.37
C ALA A 285 7.30 6.00 -16.89
N ALA A 286 7.38 4.71 -16.57
CA ALA A 286 8.61 4.06 -16.11
C ALA A 286 9.73 4.06 -17.17
N ARG A 287 9.39 3.90 -18.44
CA ARG A 287 10.36 3.95 -19.55
C ARG A 287 11.00 5.32 -19.75
N SER A 288 10.40 6.38 -19.23
CA SER A 288 10.96 7.75 -19.29
C SER A 288 12.28 7.92 -18.52
N LYS A 289 12.51 7.13 -17.48
CA LYS A 289 13.75 7.17 -16.68
C LYS A 289 14.91 6.40 -17.30
N ILE A 290 14.63 5.48 -18.21
CA ILE A 290 15.67 4.64 -18.86
C ILE A 290 16.35 5.39 -20.01
N ASP A 291 15.67 6.35 -20.62
CA ASP A 291 16.16 7.09 -21.81
C ASP A 291 16.89 8.41 -21.47
N ALA A 292 17.06 8.77 -20.20
CA ALA A 292 17.93 9.87 -19.79
C ALA A 292 19.35 9.32 -19.58
N PRO A 293 20.28 9.44 -20.56
CA PRO A 293 21.68 9.10 -20.36
C PRO A 293 22.20 10.05 -19.27
N GLY A 294 22.84 9.51 -18.23
CA GLY A 294 23.64 10.34 -17.36
C GLY A 294 24.70 11.04 -18.20
N GLU A 295 24.50 12.31 -18.49
CA GLU A 295 25.57 13.18 -18.93
C GLU A 295 26.58 13.25 -17.79
N VAL A 296 27.57 12.37 -17.87
CA VAL A 296 28.85 12.56 -17.17
C VAL A 296 29.52 13.70 -17.92
N GLU A 297 29.30 14.92 -17.49
CA GLU A 297 30.15 16.05 -17.85
C GLU A 297 31.53 15.75 -17.27
N VAL A 298 32.40 15.21 -18.12
CA VAL A 298 33.85 15.17 -17.86
C VAL A 298 34.34 16.60 -18.00
N VAL A 299 34.41 17.30 -16.85
CA VAL A 299 35.14 18.58 -16.79
C VAL A 299 36.63 18.23 -16.93
N THR A 300 37.16 18.53 -18.09
CA THR A 300 38.62 18.59 -18.38
C THR A 300 39.21 19.85 -17.80
#